data_94b53c8787e86bbdf14c8bfa03390178
#
_entry.id   94b53c8787e86bbdf14c8bfa03390178
#
_cell.length_a   1.000
_cell.length_b   1.000
_cell.length_c   1.000
_cell.angle_alpha   90.00
_cell.angle_beta   90.00
_cell.angle_gamma   90.00
#
_symmetry.space_group_name_H-M   'P 1'
#
loop_
_entity.id
_entity.type
_entity.pdbx_description
1 polymer ?
#
loop_
_entity_poly.entity_id
_entity_poly.type
_entity_poly.pdbx_seq_one_letter_code
_entity_poly.pdbx_strand_id
1 'polypeptide(L)'
;ASAPTTNGIYTVQKCSPAINGGNNTYINATGEITDLPGNARIQNLLVDIGAYESDNAVLAAPDISGIVYVDKTKSGNGSSWADAVPELSDALKAAASNNAIQEIWVAKGTYYPLIDAALTCLPANNRDKTFLLRTGVKLFSGFAGNETAISLRDYISNETILSGDIGTAGVTTDNCYHVVVSAGPVGDAEINGFTITGGNANSSANVTINAQLVSRHYGGGLVIQ
;
A
#
# COMPACT_ATOMS: atom_id res chain seq x y z
N ALA A 1 19.29 -23.06 -24.04
CA ALA A 1 18.90 -22.37 -22.83
C ALA A 1 18.65 -23.43 -21.76
N SER A 2 19.33 -23.36 -20.63
CA SER A 2 19.04 -24.24 -19.48
C SER A 2 17.69 -23.83 -18.89
N ALA A 3 16.90 -24.82 -18.49
CA ALA A 3 15.66 -24.57 -17.76
C ALA A 3 15.95 -23.72 -16.50
N PRO A 4 15.01 -22.90 -16.04
CA PRO A 4 15.16 -22.12 -14.82
C PRO A 4 15.51 -23.08 -13.65
N THR A 5 16.40 -22.63 -12.78
CA THR A 5 16.79 -23.43 -11.61
C THR A 5 15.62 -23.54 -10.64
N THR A 6 15.48 -24.67 -9.96
CA THR A 6 14.43 -24.93 -8.97
C THR A 6 14.46 -23.99 -7.76
N ASN A 7 15.49 -23.15 -7.64
CA ASN A 7 15.72 -22.23 -6.52
C ASN A 7 15.43 -20.76 -6.87
N GLY A 8 14.83 -20.49 -8.03
CA GLY A 8 14.41 -19.12 -8.41
C GLY A 8 13.14 -18.69 -7.69
N ILE A 9 13.06 -17.41 -7.31
CA ILE A 9 11.80 -16.79 -6.87
C ILE A 9 11.05 -16.40 -8.15
N TYR A 10 9.99 -17.13 -8.47
CA TYR A 10 9.18 -16.93 -9.68
C TYR A 10 7.82 -16.31 -9.38
N THR A 11 7.59 -15.91 -8.14
CA THR A 11 6.36 -15.22 -7.74
C THR A 11 6.28 -13.84 -8.39
N VAL A 12 5.10 -13.47 -8.82
CA VAL A 12 4.84 -12.16 -9.42
C VAL A 12 5.01 -11.09 -8.34
N GLN A 13 5.85 -10.10 -8.61
CA GLN A 13 6.04 -9.00 -7.67
C GLN A 13 4.75 -8.18 -7.55
N LYS A 14 4.49 -7.68 -6.35
CA LYS A 14 3.37 -6.76 -6.09
C LYS A 14 3.35 -5.63 -7.11
N CYS A 15 2.16 -5.29 -7.60
CA CYS A 15 1.96 -4.29 -8.65
C CYS A 15 2.50 -4.66 -10.04
N SER A 16 2.87 -5.91 -10.28
CA SER A 16 3.17 -6.38 -11.64
C SER A 16 1.94 -6.31 -12.52
N PRO A 17 2.04 -5.86 -13.79
CA PRO A 17 0.94 -5.92 -14.74
C PRO A 17 0.53 -7.36 -15.10
N ALA A 18 1.31 -8.36 -14.69
CA ALA A 18 0.96 -9.77 -14.84
C ALA A 18 -0.14 -10.21 -13.86
N ILE A 19 -0.31 -9.49 -12.73
CA ILE A 19 -1.34 -9.80 -11.72
C ILE A 19 -2.71 -9.51 -12.32
N ASN A 20 -3.60 -10.51 -12.30
CA ASN A 20 -4.94 -10.46 -12.91
C ASN A 20 -4.92 -10.02 -14.39
N GLY A 21 -3.81 -10.22 -15.08
CA GLY A 21 -3.64 -9.83 -16.48
C GLY A 21 -3.97 -10.94 -17.48
N GLY A 22 -4.26 -12.14 -17.02
CA GLY A 22 -4.55 -13.30 -17.86
C GLY A 22 -6.03 -13.40 -18.26
N ASN A 23 -6.34 -14.46 -19.02
CA ASN A 23 -7.69 -14.74 -19.49
C ASN A 23 -8.15 -16.11 -19.01
N ASN A 24 -9.15 -16.14 -18.15
CA ASN A 24 -9.71 -17.34 -17.53
C ASN A 24 -10.23 -18.37 -18.56
N THR A 25 -10.60 -17.93 -19.77
CA THR A 25 -11.09 -18.83 -20.82
C THR A 25 -10.06 -19.89 -21.17
N TYR A 26 -8.77 -19.54 -21.19
CA TYR A 26 -7.70 -20.50 -21.49
C TYR A 26 -7.49 -21.51 -20.37
N ILE A 27 -7.60 -21.07 -19.12
CA ILE A 27 -7.48 -21.95 -17.94
C ILE A 27 -8.63 -22.95 -17.91
N ASN A 28 -9.86 -22.51 -18.13
CA ASN A 28 -11.03 -23.37 -18.19
C ASN A 28 -10.94 -24.38 -19.33
N ALA A 29 -10.32 -24.02 -20.45
CA ALA A 29 -10.14 -24.91 -21.61
C ALA A 29 -9.06 -26.00 -21.38
N THR A 30 -8.03 -25.70 -20.56
CA THR A 30 -6.95 -26.66 -20.26
C THR A 30 -7.28 -27.58 -19.08
N GLY A 31 -8.26 -27.19 -18.24
CA GLY A 31 -8.62 -27.92 -17.02
C GLY A 31 -7.60 -27.80 -15.89
N GLU A 32 -6.61 -26.90 -16.02
CA GLU A 32 -5.66 -26.61 -14.96
C GLU A 32 -6.28 -25.73 -13.88
N ILE A 33 -6.49 -26.30 -12.71
CA ILE A 33 -7.17 -25.63 -11.57
C ILE A 33 -6.21 -25.13 -10.50
N THR A 34 -4.91 -25.47 -10.60
CA THR A 34 -3.88 -25.03 -9.65
C THR A 34 -2.69 -24.39 -10.38
N ASP A 35 -2.02 -23.48 -9.68
CA ASP A 35 -0.75 -22.90 -10.09
C ASP A 35 0.42 -23.87 -9.81
N LEU A 36 1.66 -23.50 -10.13
CA LEU A 36 2.82 -24.36 -9.95
C LEU A 36 3.06 -24.80 -8.49
N PRO A 37 2.87 -23.95 -7.47
CA PRO A 37 2.94 -24.35 -6.07
C PRO A 37 1.68 -25.08 -5.56
N GLY A 38 0.62 -25.18 -6.33
CA GLY A 38 -0.60 -25.91 -5.96
C GLY A 38 -1.74 -25.04 -5.41
N ASN A 39 -1.62 -23.71 -5.49
CA ASN A 39 -2.71 -22.81 -5.14
C ASN A 39 -3.79 -22.77 -6.23
N ALA A 40 -4.99 -22.28 -5.92
CA ALA A 40 -6.03 -22.13 -6.92
C ALA A 40 -5.54 -21.26 -8.09
N ARG A 41 -5.74 -21.75 -9.34
CA ARG A 41 -5.27 -21.07 -10.57
C ARG A 41 -6.01 -19.77 -10.87
N ILE A 42 -7.21 -19.59 -10.38
CA ILE A 42 -7.95 -18.34 -10.47
C ILE A 42 -8.13 -17.81 -9.06
N GLN A 43 -7.40 -16.76 -8.74
CA GLN A 43 -7.56 -15.99 -7.52
C GLN A 43 -8.12 -14.61 -7.90
N ASN A 44 -8.95 -14.04 -7.06
CA ASN A 44 -9.45 -12.68 -7.23
C ASN A 44 -10.10 -12.35 -8.59
N LEU A 45 -10.83 -13.30 -9.16
CA LEU A 45 -11.61 -13.21 -10.40
C LEU A 45 -10.84 -13.45 -11.70
N LEU A 46 -9.56 -13.14 -11.80
CA LEU A 46 -8.74 -13.32 -13.01
C LEU A 46 -7.47 -14.09 -12.71
N VAL A 47 -7.03 -14.90 -13.67
CA VAL A 47 -5.74 -15.57 -13.63
C VAL A 47 -4.59 -14.61 -13.86
N ASP A 48 -3.47 -14.83 -13.19
CA ASP A 48 -2.24 -14.09 -13.45
C ASP A 48 -1.56 -14.57 -14.75
N ILE A 49 -0.76 -13.71 -15.38
CA ILE A 49 0.11 -14.12 -16.47
C ILE A 49 1.36 -14.77 -15.89
N GLY A 50 1.48 -16.10 -16.06
CA GLY A 50 2.62 -16.86 -15.57
C GLY A 50 2.22 -18.19 -14.94
N ALA A 51 3.18 -18.88 -14.32
CA ALA A 51 2.98 -20.17 -13.69
C ALA A 51 2.59 -20.09 -12.21
N TYR A 52 2.61 -18.90 -11.66
CA TYR A 52 2.29 -18.60 -10.24
C TYR A 52 1.12 -17.63 -10.18
N GLU A 53 0.21 -17.92 -9.30
CA GLU A 53 -0.84 -16.98 -8.90
C GLU A 53 -0.35 -16.16 -7.70
N SER A 54 -0.63 -14.88 -7.75
CA SER A 54 -0.33 -13.97 -6.67
C SER A 54 -1.57 -13.80 -5.81
N ASP A 55 -1.47 -14.10 -4.53
CA ASP A 55 -2.48 -13.81 -3.52
C ASP A 55 -2.51 -12.31 -3.12
N ASN A 56 -1.88 -11.43 -3.94
CA ASN A 56 -1.78 -9.98 -3.73
C ASN A 56 -3.11 -9.22 -3.58
N ALA A 57 -4.18 -9.93 -3.41
CA ALA A 57 -5.50 -9.39 -3.15
C ALA A 57 -6.06 -9.76 -1.78
N VAL A 58 -5.24 -10.13 -0.82
CA VAL A 58 -5.71 -10.06 0.55
C VAL A 58 -5.92 -8.58 0.85
N LEU A 59 -7.14 -8.11 0.63
CA LEU A 59 -7.55 -6.80 1.11
C LEU A 59 -7.35 -6.82 2.63
N ALA A 60 -6.65 -5.83 3.14
CA ALA A 60 -6.46 -5.72 4.56
C ALA A 60 -7.84 -5.75 5.25
N ALA A 61 -7.96 -6.53 6.30
CA ALA A 61 -9.16 -6.68 7.09
C ALA A 61 -8.91 -6.17 8.51
N PRO A 62 -9.82 -5.38 9.09
CA PRO A 62 -9.68 -4.93 10.46
C PRO A 62 -9.98 -6.06 11.44
N ASP A 63 -9.50 -5.91 12.67
CA ASP A 63 -9.98 -6.67 13.80
C ASP A 63 -11.42 -6.29 14.19
N ILE A 64 -11.93 -6.88 15.27
CA ILE A 64 -13.28 -6.60 15.78
C ILE A 64 -13.47 -5.13 16.23
N SER A 65 -12.38 -4.43 16.51
CA SER A 65 -12.37 -3.02 16.95
C SER A 65 -12.24 -2.03 15.77
N GLY A 66 -12.13 -2.51 14.55
CA GLY A 66 -11.95 -1.69 13.36
C GLY A 66 -10.49 -1.29 13.10
N ILE A 67 -9.53 -1.97 13.70
CA ILE A 67 -8.10 -1.67 13.58
C ILE A 67 -7.46 -2.57 12.53
N VAL A 68 -6.72 -1.97 11.58
CA VAL A 68 -5.79 -2.69 10.69
C VAL A 68 -4.37 -2.50 11.19
N TYR A 69 -3.64 -3.59 11.33
CA TYR A 69 -2.25 -3.61 11.76
C TYR A 69 -1.30 -3.68 10.56
N VAL A 70 -0.26 -2.84 10.59
CA VAL A 70 0.75 -2.73 9.52
C VAL A 70 2.14 -2.95 10.11
N ASP A 71 2.86 -3.95 9.61
CA ASP A 71 4.24 -4.24 10.01
C ASP A 71 5.00 -4.85 8.83
N LYS A 72 6.05 -4.19 8.37
CA LYS A 72 6.89 -4.61 7.22
C LYS A 72 7.51 -6.01 7.37
N THR A 73 7.58 -6.54 8.58
CA THR A 73 8.17 -7.86 8.86
C THR A 73 7.15 -9.01 8.74
N LYS A 74 5.89 -8.68 8.47
CA LYS A 74 4.77 -9.61 8.38
C LYS A 74 4.25 -9.72 6.95
N SER A 75 3.32 -10.65 6.73
CA SER A 75 2.69 -10.90 5.43
C SER A 75 1.23 -11.37 5.56
N GLY A 76 0.56 -10.95 6.65
CA GLY A 76 -0.82 -11.33 6.93
C GLY A 76 -1.86 -10.38 6.32
N ASN A 77 -3.09 -10.47 6.83
CA ASN A 77 -4.25 -9.69 6.34
C ASN A 77 -4.55 -8.43 7.16
N GLY A 78 -3.78 -8.10 8.18
CA GLY A 78 -3.96 -6.89 8.99
C GLY A 78 -4.86 -7.04 10.21
N SER A 79 -5.43 -8.21 10.50
CA SER A 79 -6.37 -8.40 11.62
C SER A 79 -5.73 -8.48 12.99
N SER A 80 -4.42 -8.50 13.07
CA SER A 80 -3.63 -8.49 14.31
C SER A 80 -2.17 -8.14 14.02
N TRP A 81 -1.37 -7.88 15.06
CA TRP A 81 0.08 -7.74 14.88
C TRP A 81 0.75 -9.01 14.33
N ALA A 82 0.26 -10.20 14.69
CA ALA A 82 0.80 -11.46 14.17
C ALA A 82 0.53 -11.63 12.67
N ASP A 83 -0.62 -11.14 12.22
CA ASP A 83 -1.10 -11.18 10.83
C ASP A 83 -1.11 -9.80 10.17
N ALA A 84 -0.22 -8.89 10.58
CA ALA A 84 -0.17 -7.55 10.03
C ALA A 84 0.12 -7.55 8.52
N VAL A 85 -0.47 -6.59 7.80
CA VAL A 85 -0.10 -6.37 6.39
C VAL A 85 1.28 -5.69 6.31
N PRO A 86 2.10 -6.00 5.29
CA PRO A 86 3.46 -5.44 5.19
C PRO A 86 3.49 -3.96 4.82
N GLU A 87 2.46 -3.44 4.14
CA GLU A 87 2.50 -2.12 3.53
C GLU A 87 1.32 -1.23 3.93
N LEU A 88 1.62 0.01 4.33
CA LEU A 88 0.59 1.01 4.63
C LEU A 88 -0.33 1.28 3.43
N SER A 89 0.20 1.20 2.22
CA SER A 89 -0.60 1.36 0.99
C SER A 89 -1.71 0.31 0.87
N ASP A 90 -1.51 -0.90 1.39
CA ASP A 90 -2.54 -1.95 1.37
C ASP A 90 -3.66 -1.67 2.34
N ALA A 91 -3.30 -1.23 3.55
CA ALA A 91 -4.28 -0.82 4.55
C ALA A 91 -5.13 0.37 4.06
N LEU A 92 -4.49 1.39 3.46
CA LEU A 92 -5.18 2.55 2.89
C LEU A 92 -6.04 2.19 1.66
N LYS A 93 -5.58 1.23 0.85
CA LYS A 93 -6.36 0.70 -0.27
C LYS A 93 -7.61 -0.01 0.22
N ALA A 94 -7.49 -0.86 1.23
CA ALA A 94 -8.63 -1.54 1.84
C ALA A 94 -9.62 -0.56 2.46
N ALA A 95 -9.14 0.45 3.17
CA ALA A 95 -9.97 1.49 3.79
C ALA A 95 -10.77 2.33 2.78
N ALA A 96 -10.36 2.35 1.50
CA ALA A 96 -11.12 3.03 0.45
C ALA A 96 -12.47 2.36 0.14
N SER A 97 -12.64 1.09 0.46
CA SER A 97 -13.86 0.30 0.16
C SER A 97 -14.44 -0.43 1.36
N ASN A 98 -13.78 -0.38 2.52
CA ASN A 98 -14.23 -1.06 3.74
C ASN A 98 -14.38 -0.05 4.88
N ASN A 99 -15.61 0.40 5.10
CA ASN A 99 -15.97 1.36 6.15
C ASN A 99 -15.85 0.79 7.59
N ALA A 100 -15.60 -0.51 7.75
CA ALA A 100 -15.30 -1.08 9.07
C ALA A 100 -13.90 -0.72 9.55
N ILE A 101 -13.01 -0.28 8.66
CA ILE A 101 -11.67 0.19 9.02
C ILE A 101 -11.78 1.61 9.56
N GLN A 102 -11.49 1.78 10.84
CA GLN A 102 -11.53 3.07 11.56
C GLN A 102 -10.14 3.56 11.94
N GLU A 103 -9.23 2.64 12.24
CA GLU A 103 -7.86 2.95 12.62
C GLU A 103 -6.87 2.07 11.83
N ILE A 104 -5.70 2.63 11.57
CA ILE A 104 -4.55 1.90 11.03
C ILE A 104 -3.38 2.12 11.99
N TRP A 105 -2.89 1.05 12.59
CA TRP A 105 -1.76 1.07 13.51
C TRP A 105 -0.51 0.58 12.78
N VAL A 106 0.52 1.42 12.77
CA VAL A 106 1.71 1.18 11.95
C VAL A 106 2.93 0.99 12.84
N ALA A 107 3.55 -0.19 12.77
CA ALA A 107 4.79 -0.48 13.47
C ALA A 107 5.96 0.30 12.88
N LYS A 108 7.02 0.45 13.67
CA LYS A 108 8.27 1.11 13.28
C LYS A 108 8.82 0.62 11.95
N GLY A 109 9.42 1.54 11.21
CA GLY A 109 10.04 1.26 9.92
C GLY A 109 9.82 2.36 8.90
N THR A 110 10.39 2.21 7.70
CA THR A 110 10.21 3.15 6.60
C THR A 110 9.23 2.57 5.59
N TYR A 111 8.17 3.32 5.29
CA TYR A 111 7.12 2.97 4.34
C TYR A 111 7.15 3.92 3.15
N TYR A 112 6.96 3.36 1.95
CA TYR A 112 6.95 4.10 0.69
C TYR A 112 5.57 4.01 0.05
N PRO A 113 5.05 5.08 -0.59
CA PRO A 113 3.78 4.98 -1.29
C PRO A 113 3.92 4.09 -2.52
N LEU A 114 3.09 3.05 -2.61
CA LEU A 114 3.09 2.08 -3.70
C LEU A 114 2.04 2.35 -4.76
N ILE A 115 1.03 3.15 -4.43
CA ILE A 115 -0.14 3.46 -5.27
C ILE A 115 -0.36 4.97 -5.32
N ASP A 116 -1.02 5.43 -6.37
CA ASP A 116 -1.52 6.79 -6.48
C ASP A 116 -2.88 6.97 -5.78
N ALA A 117 -3.45 8.16 -5.87
CA ALA A 117 -4.76 8.46 -5.30
C ALA A 117 -5.91 7.68 -5.96
N ALA A 118 -5.75 7.23 -7.20
CA ALA A 118 -6.70 6.38 -7.92
C ALA A 118 -6.51 4.88 -7.60
N LEU A 119 -5.66 4.55 -6.62
CA LEU A 119 -5.35 3.18 -6.18
C LEU A 119 -4.61 2.34 -7.23
N THR A 120 -3.97 2.98 -8.22
CA THR A 120 -3.19 2.28 -9.22
C THR A 120 -1.72 2.16 -8.81
N CYS A 121 -1.14 0.98 -9.03
CA CYS A 121 0.27 0.74 -8.77
C CYS A 121 1.19 1.30 -9.86
N LEU A 122 0.67 1.48 -11.06
CA LEU A 122 1.39 1.96 -12.23
C LEU A 122 0.69 3.22 -12.78
N PRO A 123 0.73 4.33 -12.04
CA PRO A 123 0.18 5.59 -12.54
C PRO A 123 0.95 6.09 -13.77
N ALA A 124 0.32 6.93 -14.58
CA ALA A 124 0.96 7.55 -15.74
C ALA A 124 2.23 8.35 -15.36
N ASN A 125 2.26 8.90 -14.17
CA ASN A 125 3.44 9.49 -13.56
C ASN A 125 3.73 8.79 -12.21
N ASN A 126 4.84 8.09 -12.12
CA ASN A 126 5.20 7.34 -10.93
C ASN A 126 5.35 8.23 -9.67
N ARG A 127 5.65 9.51 -9.85
CA ARG A 127 5.77 10.49 -8.78
C ARG A 127 4.42 10.92 -8.18
N ASP A 128 3.28 10.50 -8.76
CA ASP A 128 1.94 10.70 -8.19
C ASP A 128 1.57 9.67 -7.12
N LYS A 129 2.42 8.70 -6.85
CA LYS A 129 2.24 7.79 -5.71
C LYS A 129 2.25 8.57 -4.41
N THR A 130 1.31 8.25 -3.51
CA THR A 130 1.09 8.98 -2.27
C THR A 130 0.34 8.13 -1.24
N PHE A 131 0.44 8.48 0.02
CA PHE A 131 -0.47 8.00 1.06
C PHE A 131 -1.67 8.95 1.13
N LEU A 132 -2.78 8.57 0.50
CA LEU A 132 -4.01 9.36 0.54
C LEU A 132 -4.80 9.05 1.82
N LEU A 133 -5.03 10.07 2.66
CA LEU A 133 -5.88 9.93 3.84
C LEU A 133 -7.32 9.56 3.45
N ARG A 134 -7.92 8.66 4.20
CA ARG A 134 -9.27 8.15 3.97
C ARG A 134 -10.23 8.76 4.95
N THR A 135 -11.45 9.04 4.49
CA THR A 135 -12.50 9.68 5.30
C THR A 135 -12.76 8.89 6.58
N GLY A 136 -12.61 9.58 7.71
CA GLY A 136 -12.87 9.02 9.04
C GLY A 136 -11.83 8.00 9.54
N VAL A 137 -10.74 7.77 8.81
CA VAL A 137 -9.71 6.79 9.19
C VAL A 137 -8.54 7.48 9.88
N LYS A 138 -8.17 6.98 11.05
CA LYS A 138 -7.05 7.52 11.85
C LYS A 138 -5.81 6.64 11.71
N LEU A 139 -4.69 7.26 11.38
CA LEU A 139 -3.40 6.61 11.24
C LEU A 139 -2.53 6.90 12.47
N PHE A 140 -2.12 5.86 13.14
CA PHE A 140 -1.27 5.96 14.33
C PHE A 140 0.02 5.18 14.13
N SER A 141 1.13 5.75 14.54
CA SER A 141 2.45 5.10 14.55
C SER A 141 3.08 5.08 15.94
N GLY A 142 4.32 4.64 16.03
CA GLY A 142 5.04 4.53 17.30
C GLY A 142 4.87 3.17 17.98
N PHE A 143 4.49 2.16 17.22
CA PHE A 143 4.32 0.79 17.72
C PHE A 143 5.56 -0.06 17.44
N ALA A 144 5.90 -0.93 18.39
CA ALA A 144 6.89 -2.00 18.19
C ALA A 144 6.31 -3.21 17.44
N GLY A 145 4.97 -3.34 17.39
CA GLY A 145 4.25 -4.44 16.76
C GLY A 145 3.72 -5.50 17.72
N ASN A 146 3.46 -5.14 18.98
CA ASN A 146 2.93 -6.03 20.00
C ASN A 146 2.03 -5.32 21.03
N GLU A 147 1.76 -4.02 20.85
CA GLU A 147 0.97 -3.23 21.78
C GLU A 147 -0.52 -3.61 21.70
N THR A 148 -1.16 -3.58 22.85
CA THR A 148 -2.60 -3.89 23.00
C THR A 148 -3.46 -2.64 23.17
N ALA A 149 -2.85 -1.45 23.27
CA ALA A 149 -3.54 -0.18 23.43
C ALA A 149 -2.74 0.96 22.79
N ILE A 150 -3.45 1.97 22.28
CA ILE A 150 -2.86 3.16 21.66
C ILE A 150 -1.97 3.95 22.62
N SER A 151 -2.26 3.90 23.92
CA SER A 151 -1.47 4.58 24.97
C SER A 151 -0.10 3.97 25.22
N LEU A 152 0.17 2.77 24.68
CA LEU A 152 1.46 2.09 24.81
C LEU A 152 2.46 2.47 23.72
N ARG A 153 2.07 3.34 22.78
CA ARG A 153 2.95 3.81 21.70
C ARG A 153 4.14 4.58 22.26
N ASP A 154 5.29 4.38 21.62
CA ASP A 154 6.48 5.18 21.80
C ASP A 154 7.06 5.58 20.42
N TYR A 155 6.64 6.71 19.89
CA TYR A 155 7.06 7.20 18.57
C TYR A 155 8.50 7.74 18.56
N ILE A 156 9.19 7.78 19.70
CA ILE A 156 10.62 8.09 19.77
C ILE A 156 11.44 6.80 19.57
N SER A 157 11.12 5.75 20.36
CA SER A 157 11.81 4.46 20.25
C SER A 157 11.36 3.61 19.05
N ASN A 158 10.12 3.81 18.60
CA ASN A 158 9.53 3.09 17.48
C ASN A 158 9.22 4.06 16.32
N GLU A 159 10.25 4.77 15.83
CA GLU A 159 10.09 5.73 14.74
C GLU A 159 9.49 5.06 13.49
N THR A 160 8.47 5.70 12.94
CA THR A 160 7.81 5.29 11.72
C THR A 160 7.93 6.40 10.69
N ILE A 161 8.59 6.10 9.57
CA ILE A 161 8.90 7.07 8.52
C ILE A 161 8.03 6.81 7.29
N LEU A 162 7.35 7.85 6.81
CA LEU A 162 6.71 7.88 5.50
C LEU A 162 7.66 8.60 4.54
N SER A 163 8.23 7.86 3.59
CA SER A 163 9.25 8.38 2.68
C SER A 163 8.76 8.47 1.25
N GLY A 164 8.97 9.62 0.64
CA GLY A 164 8.72 9.86 -0.79
C GLY A 164 9.88 9.45 -1.72
N ASP A 165 10.95 8.90 -1.21
CA ASP A 165 12.12 8.43 -1.97
C ASP A 165 11.81 7.08 -2.66
N ILE A 166 10.96 7.14 -3.70
CA ILE A 166 10.32 5.95 -4.33
C ILE A 166 11.06 5.38 -5.54
N GLY A 167 12.08 6.02 -6.00
CA GLY A 167 12.86 5.62 -7.18
C GLY A 167 14.23 5.13 -6.79
N THR A 168 15.24 5.80 -7.28
CA THR A 168 16.64 5.55 -6.92
C THR A 168 16.94 6.20 -5.58
N ALA A 169 17.31 5.42 -4.59
CA ALA A 169 17.55 5.90 -3.23
C ALA A 169 18.48 7.13 -3.20
N GLY A 170 18.04 8.21 -2.56
CA GLY A 170 18.75 9.47 -2.44
C GLY A 170 18.70 10.37 -3.67
N VAL A 171 18.02 10.00 -4.74
CA VAL A 171 17.81 10.82 -5.94
C VAL A 171 16.48 11.55 -5.81
N THR A 172 16.54 12.87 -5.57
CA THR A 172 15.32 13.65 -5.30
C THR A 172 14.43 13.90 -6.53
N THR A 173 14.97 13.74 -7.75
CA THR A 173 14.22 14.04 -8.99
C THR A 173 13.15 13.00 -9.33
N ASP A 174 13.24 11.80 -8.79
CA ASP A 174 12.28 10.71 -8.96
C ASP A 174 11.39 10.47 -7.73
N ASN A 175 11.58 11.26 -6.66
CA ASN A 175 10.74 11.24 -5.46
C ASN A 175 9.29 11.61 -5.79
N CYS A 176 8.34 11.07 -5.04
CA CYS A 176 6.94 11.46 -5.19
C CYS A 176 6.75 12.98 -4.94
N TYR A 177 5.74 13.56 -5.60
CA TYR A 177 5.43 14.99 -5.41
C TYR A 177 4.95 15.24 -3.99
N HIS A 178 4.10 14.37 -3.45
CA HIS A 178 3.54 14.47 -2.11
C HIS A 178 3.62 13.12 -1.42
N VAL A 179 4.21 13.08 -0.23
CA VAL A 179 4.26 11.83 0.54
C VAL A 179 2.87 11.49 1.08
N VAL A 180 2.20 12.48 1.68
CA VAL A 180 0.84 12.35 2.22
C VAL A 180 -0.07 13.38 1.59
N VAL A 181 -1.25 12.97 1.20
CA VAL A 181 -2.30 13.84 0.65
C VAL A 181 -3.56 13.71 1.50
N SER A 182 -4.13 14.87 1.86
CA SER A 182 -5.50 15.02 2.35
C SER A 182 -6.25 15.88 1.35
N ALA A 183 -7.21 15.34 0.63
CA ALA A 183 -7.94 16.06 -0.40
C ALA A 183 -9.44 15.79 -0.33
N GLY A 184 -10.25 16.85 -0.33
CA GLY A 184 -11.69 16.81 -0.17
C GLY A 184 -12.13 16.55 1.28
N PRO A 185 -13.41 16.22 1.52
CA PRO A 185 -13.93 16.00 2.86
C PRO A 185 -13.43 14.66 3.42
N VAL A 186 -12.44 14.73 4.30
CA VAL A 186 -11.84 13.55 4.97
C VAL A 186 -12.40 13.31 6.37
N GLY A 187 -13.40 14.11 6.82
CA GLY A 187 -14.01 13.96 8.14
C GLY A 187 -13.01 14.17 9.26
N ASP A 188 -13.01 13.27 10.23
CA ASP A 188 -12.10 13.25 11.38
C ASP A 188 -10.84 12.39 11.14
N ALA A 189 -10.40 12.27 9.88
CA ALA A 189 -9.15 11.59 9.54
C ALA A 189 -7.98 12.24 10.30
N GLU A 190 -7.11 11.39 10.84
CA GLU A 190 -5.97 11.80 11.65
C GLU A 190 -4.70 11.09 11.16
N ILE A 191 -3.57 11.78 11.23
CA ILE A 191 -2.24 11.20 11.08
C ILE A 191 -1.38 11.62 12.27
N ASN A 192 -0.82 10.66 13.01
CA ASN A 192 -0.22 10.94 14.32
C ASN A 192 1.00 10.05 14.57
N GLY A 193 2.13 10.67 14.95
CA GLY A 193 3.36 10.01 15.36
C GLY A 193 4.35 9.69 14.23
N PHE A 194 4.07 10.06 13.00
CA PHE A 194 4.93 9.77 11.83
C PHE A 194 5.99 10.85 11.59
N THR A 195 7.16 10.42 11.10
CA THR A 195 8.12 11.27 10.40
C THR A 195 7.78 11.24 8.91
N ILE A 196 7.63 12.40 8.25
CA ILE A 196 7.34 12.51 6.82
C ILE A 196 8.53 13.15 6.12
N THR A 197 9.10 12.48 5.10
CA THR A 197 10.31 12.93 4.41
C THR A 197 10.33 12.55 2.93
N GLY A 198 11.25 13.13 2.18
CA GLY A 198 11.56 12.70 0.80
C GLY A 198 10.53 13.09 -0.26
N GLY A 199 9.53 13.92 0.03
CA GLY A 199 8.65 14.46 -1.00
C GLY A 199 9.30 15.61 -1.77
N ASN A 200 9.05 15.70 -3.09
CA ASN A 200 9.64 16.74 -3.95
C ASN A 200 8.58 17.37 -4.88
N ALA A 201 7.84 18.33 -4.34
CA ALA A 201 6.80 19.08 -5.06
C ALA A 201 7.42 20.18 -5.94
N ASN A 202 7.92 19.83 -7.12
CA ASN A 202 8.67 20.72 -8.03
C ASN A 202 8.10 20.81 -9.45
N SER A 203 6.81 20.48 -9.65
CA SER A 203 6.17 20.54 -10.97
C SER A 203 5.08 21.61 -11.00
N SER A 204 5.00 22.38 -12.08
CA SER A 204 3.94 23.36 -12.29
C SER A 204 2.57 22.76 -12.64
N ALA A 205 2.50 21.45 -12.90
CA ALA A 205 1.27 20.75 -13.21
C ALA A 205 0.45 20.46 -11.96
N ASN A 206 -0.86 20.27 -12.14
CA ASN A 206 -1.78 19.84 -11.07
C ASN A 206 -2.26 18.42 -11.30
N VAL A 207 -2.82 17.80 -10.26
CA VAL A 207 -3.56 16.54 -10.33
C VAL A 207 -4.91 16.71 -9.63
N THR A 208 -5.95 16.07 -10.16
CA THR A 208 -7.26 16.07 -9.49
C THR A 208 -7.37 14.85 -8.59
N ILE A 209 -7.61 15.08 -7.30
CA ILE A 209 -7.81 14.05 -6.27
C ILE A 209 -9.10 14.37 -5.51
N ASN A 210 -10.04 13.45 -5.44
CA ASN A 210 -11.33 13.64 -4.79
C ASN A 210 -12.04 14.94 -5.20
N ALA A 211 -12.02 15.24 -6.51
CA ALA A 211 -12.54 16.47 -7.11
C ALA A 211 -11.82 17.78 -6.68
N GLN A 212 -10.73 17.70 -5.95
CA GLN A 212 -9.88 18.85 -5.60
C GLN A 212 -8.68 18.93 -6.54
N LEU A 213 -8.31 20.16 -6.89
CA LEU A 213 -7.14 20.42 -7.72
C LEU A 213 -5.90 20.56 -6.83
N VAL A 214 -5.10 19.50 -6.75
CA VAL A 214 -3.88 19.44 -5.95
C VAL A 214 -2.69 19.89 -6.79
N SER A 215 -1.99 20.91 -6.34
CA SER A 215 -0.80 21.45 -7.02
C SER A 215 0.43 20.60 -6.69
N ARG A 216 1.12 20.09 -7.73
CA ARG A 216 2.41 19.39 -7.57
C ARG A 216 3.58 20.33 -7.27
N HIS A 217 3.33 21.58 -6.91
CA HIS A 217 4.34 22.61 -6.64
C HIS A 217 4.52 22.92 -5.13
N TYR A 218 3.59 22.51 -4.29
CA TYR A 218 3.58 22.79 -2.85
C TYR A 218 3.31 21.53 -2.05
N GLY A 219 3.76 21.49 -0.78
CA GLY A 219 3.41 20.43 0.15
C GLY A 219 4.11 19.10 -0.13
N GLY A 220 5.42 19.10 -0.36
CA GLY A 220 6.16 17.87 -0.65
C GLY A 220 5.99 16.77 0.40
N GLY A 221 6.01 17.11 1.68
CA GLY A 221 5.74 16.16 2.76
C GLY A 221 4.26 15.84 2.91
N LEU A 222 3.45 16.89 3.14
CA LEU A 222 1.99 16.81 3.31
C LEU A 222 1.33 17.94 2.54
N VAL A 223 0.28 17.61 1.79
CA VAL A 223 -0.62 18.62 1.19
C VAL A 223 -2.05 18.39 1.69
N ILE A 224 -2.73 19.48 2.02
CA ILE A 224 -4.15 19.50 2.45
C ILE A 224 -4.89 20.42 1.48
N GLN A 225 -5.98 19.91 0.87
CA GLN A 225 -6.71 20.60 -0.17
C GLN A 225 -8.23 20.45 0.01
#